data_6411b672670c0909c36ec12b97377634
#
_entry.id   6411b672670c0909c36ec12b97377634
#
_cell.length_a   1.000
_cell.length_b   1.000
_cell.length_c   1.000
_cell.angle_alpha   90.00
_cell.angle_beta   90.00
_cell.angle_gamma   90.00
#
_symmetry.space_group_name_H-M   'P 1'
#
loop_
_entity.id
_entity.type
_entity.pdbx_description
1 polymer ?
#
loop_
_entity_poly.entity_id
_entity_poly.type
_entity_poly.pdbx_seq_one_letter_code
_entity_poly.pdbx_strand_id
1 'polypeptide(L)'
;AHSRRNEKASLKNIFDLCEFFVNLHVISKPMPVKKKKSVDLSTQPIGVFDSGIGGLTVANAIQKVLPHESLVYFGDTAHLPYGDKSPDSIKYYSIRIAQFLMQKNCKMIVIACNTASSIAFETVKDFVGGKIPVVDVISPVVEIVTHNKNIHKVGVIGTKGTIKSDIYAKKIKAASKKEVASLATPLLAPMIEEGFFNNKISRSVIASYL
;
A
#
# COMPACT_ATOMS: atom_id res chain seq x y z
N ALA A 1 17.20 -29.19 10.55
CA ALA A 1 17.14 -28.21 11.65
C ALA A 1 17.47 -26.77 11.17
N HIS A 2 18.37 -26.61 10.19
CA HIS A 2 18.76 -25.28 9.65
C HIS A 2 17.65 -24.66 8.77
N SER A 3 16.92 -25.47 7.98
CA SER A 3 15.84 -25.01 7.11
C SER A 3 14.67 -24.40 7.92
N ARG A 4 14.24 -25.06 9.00
CA ARG A 4 13.13 -24.56 9.85
C ARG A 4 13.45 -23.29 10.63
N ARG A 5 14.73 -23.02 10.92
CA ARG A 5 15.14 -21.75 11.55
C ARG A 5 15.04 -20.57 10.58
N ASN A 6 15.44 -20.76 9.33
CA ASN A 6 15.35 -19.69 8.31
C ASN A 6 13.89 -19.38 7.92
N GLU A 7 13.04 -20.39 7.90
CA GLU A 7 11.59 -20.23 7.66
C GLU A 7 10.90 -19.39 8.75
N LYS A 8 11.20 -19.69 10.02
CA LYS A 8 10.67 -18.91 11.15
C LYS A 8 11.21 -17.47 11.18
N ALA A 9 12.47 -17.26 10.77
CA ALA A 9 13.06 -15.92 10.68
C ALA A 9 12.44 -15.12 9.53
N SER A 10 12.19 -15.74 8.37
CA SER A 10 11.52 -15.09 7.23
C SER A 10 10.08 -14.71 7.56
N LEU A 11 9.32 -15.61 8.15
CA LEU A 11 7.95 -15.34 8.59
C LEU A 11 7.92 -14.26 9.69
N LYS A 12 8.85 -14.28 10.62
CA LYS A 12 8.96 -13.25 11.65
C LYS A 12 9.25 -11.88 11.04
N ASN A 13 10.16 -11.80 10.08
CA ASN A 13 10.45 -10.54 9.37
C ASN A 13 9.26 -10.02 8.55
N ILE A 14 8.43 -10.91 7.97
CA ILE A 14 7.19 -10.53 7.30
C ILE A 14 6.16 -10.03 8.33
N PHE A 15 6.08 -10.68 9.50
CA PHE A 15 5.20 -10.23 10.58
C PHE A 15 5.72 -8.96 11.25
N ASP A 16 7.02 -8.81 11.44
CA ASP A 16 7.63 -7.57 11.96
C ASP A 16 7.46 -6.41 10.95
N LEU A 17 7.48 -6.68 9.63
CA LEU A 17 7.10 -5.70 8.61
C LEU A 17 5.58 -5.41 8.65
N CYS A 18 4.76 -6.43 8.88
CA CYS A 18 3.32 -6.27 9.10
C CYS A 18 3.03 -5.59 10.44
N GLU A 19 3.82 -5.81 11.50
CA GLU A 19 3.73 -5.06 12.77
C GLU A 19 4.23 -3.64 12.62
N PHE A 20 5.25 -3.42 11.80
CA PHE A 20 5.69 -2.07 11.41
C PHE A 20 4.63 -1.38 10.53
N PHE A 21 3.86 -2.16 9.76
CA PHE A 21 2.81 -1.66 8.87
C PHE A 21 1.38 -1.84 9.44
N VAL A 22 1.15 -2.75 10.39
CA VAL A 22 -0.19 -2.99 10.98
C VAL A 22 -0.04 -3.72 12.32
N ASN A 23 -0.53 -3.14 13.40
CA ASN A 23 -0.77 -3.85 14.66
C ASN A 23 -1.98 -4.79 14.47
N LEU A 24 -1.75 -6.00 14.01
CA LEU A 24 -2.80 -7.00 13.78
C LEU A 24 -2.96 -7.86 15.05
N HIS A 25 -4.00 -7.57 15.85
CA HIS A 25 -4.47 -8.50 16.88
C HIS A 25 -5.26 -9.62 16.19
N VAL A 26 -4.63 -10.78 16.02
CA VAL A 26 -5.33 -11.99 15.59
C VAL A 26 -5.78 -12.77 16.82
N ILE A 27 -7.09 -12.73 17.09
CA ILE A 27 -7.72 -13.69 18.01
C ILE A 27 -8.29 -14.81 17.14
N SER A 28 -7.65 -15.97 17.09
CA SER A 28 -8.20 -17.17 16.45
C SER A 28 -8.36 -18.30 17.44
N LYS A 29 -9.60 -18.73 17.67
CA LYS A 29 -9.89 -20.10 18.17
C LYS A 29 -9.95 -21.03 16.95
N PRO A 30 -9.29 -22.19 16.95
CA PRO A 30 -9.30 -23.08 15.81
C PRO A 30 -10.58 -23.93 15.78
N MET A 31 -11.25 -23.92 14.63
CA MET A 31 -12.19 -24.98 14.25
C MET A 31 -11.45 -26.14 13.55
N PRO A 32 -11.87 -27.41 13.70
CA PRO A 32 -11.16 -28.54 13.11
C PRO A 32 -11.34 -28.57 11.59
N VAL A 33 -10.29 -28.26 10.85
CA VAL A 33 -10.25 -28.31 9.39
C VAL A 33 -9.53 -29.59 8.95
N LYS A 34 -10.18 -30.38 8.07
CA LYS A 34 -9.55 -31.51 7.35
C LYS A 34 -8.22 -31.05 6.78
N LYS A 35 -7.14 -31.82 7.05
CA LYS A 35 -5.77 -31.57 6.56
C LYS A 35 -5.75 -31.36 5.03
N LYS A 36 -5.81 -30.12 4.55
CA LYS A 36 -5.26 -29.77 3.23
C LYS A 36 -3.74 -29.85 3.34
N LYS A 37 -3.06 -30.41 2.30
CA LYS A 37 -1.60 -30.34 2.15
C LYS A 37 -1.17 -28.92 2.50
N SER A 38 -0.25 -28.77 3.44
CA SER A 38 0.32 -27.47 3.80
C SER A 38 0.95 -26.85 2.54
N VAL A 39 0.32 -25.82 2.03
CA VAL A 39 0.93 -25.02 0.97
C VAL A 39 2.13 -24.31 1.59
N ASP A 40 3.30 -24.54 1.03
CA ASP A 40 4.52 -23.87 1.49
C ASP A 40 4.44 -22.39 1.08
N LEU A 41 4.09 -21.53 2.04
CA LEU A 41 3.98 -20.10 1.84
C LEU A 41 5.35 -19.42 1.59
N SER A 42 6.46 -20.10 1.94
CA SER A 42 7.81 -19.55 1.76
C SER A 42 8.16 -19.33 0.29
N THR A 43 7.61 -20.15 -0.60
CA THR A 43 7.86 -20.07 -2.05
C THR A 43 6.89 -19.17 -2.81
N GLN A 44 5.81 -18.71 -2.16
CA GLN A 44 4.81 -17.89 -2.80
C GLN A 44 5.24 -16.41 -2.85
N PRO A 45 4.99 -15.69 -3.97
CA PRO A 45 5.38 -14.30 -4.11
C PRO A 45 4.51 -13.34 -3.30
N ILE A 46 5.06 -12.16 -3.02
CA ILE A 46 4.30 -10.99 -2.58
C ILE A 46 3.78 -10.27 -3.82
N GLY A 47 2.48 -10.07 -3.91
CA GLY A 47 1.86 -9.28 -4.97
C GLY A 47 1.90 -7.79 -4.60
N VAL A 48 2.41 -6.96 -5.49
CA VAL A 48 2.46 -5.50 -5.33
C VAL A 48 1.75 -4.87 -6.50
N PHE A 49 0.82 -3.94 -6.27
CA PHE A 49 0.20 -3.23 -7.38
C PHE A 49 0.14 -1.72 -7.19
N ASP A 50 0.19 -1.03 -8.32
CA ASP A 50 0.09 0.42 -8.44
C ASP A 50 -0.70 0.80 -9.68
N SER A 51 -1.14 2.06 -9.77
CA SER A 51 -1.78 2.61 -10.98
C SER A 51 -0.80 2.79 -12.16
N GLY A 52 0.51 2.77 -11.91
CA GLY A 52 1.53 3.04 -12.93
C GLY A 52 2.89 2.47 -12.54
N ILE A 53 3.88 3.35 -12.45
CA ILE A 53 5.27 3.00 -12.16
C ILE A 53 5.75 3.48 -10.77
N GLY A 54 5.01 4.39 -10.13
CA GLY A 54 5.39 4.98 -8.84
C GLY A 54 5.57 3.94 -7.73
N GLY A 55 4.75 2.90 -7.74
CA GLY A 55 4.82 1.78 -6.80
C GLY A 55 6.08 0.91 -6.91
N LEU A 56 6.91 1.07 -7.96
CA LEU A 56 8.21 0.42 -8.05
C LEU A 56 9.15 0.86 -6.91
N THR A 57 8.97 2.07 -6.37
CA THR A 57 9.71 2.53 -5.18
C THR A 57 9.38 1.67 -3.97
N VAL A 58 8.11 1.30 -3.80
CA VAL A 58 7.63 0.41 -2.73
C VAL A 58 8.16 -1.01 -2.96
N ALA A 59 8.04 -1.53 -4.18
CA ALA A 59 8.55 -2.86 -4.53
C ALA A 59 10.07 -2.98 -4.26
N ASN A 60 10.85 -1.96 -4.65
CA ASN A 60 12.29 -1.90 -4.37
C ASN A 60 12.60 -1.84 -2.87
N ALA A 61 11.81 -1.10 -2.09
CA ALA A 61 11.96 -1.07 -0.63
C ALA A 61 11.69 -2.43 0.00
N ILE A 62 10.63 -3.12 -0.44
CA ILE A 62 10.32 -4.49 0.01
C ILE A 62 11.48 -5.43 -0.32
N GLN A 63 11.99 -5.40 -1.55
CA GLN A 63 13.08 -6.27 -1.99
C GLN A 63 14.38 -6.05 -1.21
N LYS A 64 14.68 -4.81 -0.82
CA LYS A 64 15.84 -4.49 0.03
C LYS A 64 15.73 -5.06 1.43
N VAL A 65 14.55 -5.07 2.02
CA VAL A 65 14.29 -5.56 3.39
C VAL A 65 14.08 -7.08 3.39
N LEU A 66 13.48 -7.62 2.33
CA LEU A 66 13.15 -9.02 2.15
C LEU A 66 13.78 -9.58 0.86
N PRO A 67 15.13 -9.68 0.77
CA PRO A 67 15.83 -10.00 -0.48
C PRO A 67 15.58 -11.43 -0.99
N HIS A 68 15.05 -12.32 -0.15
CA HIS A 68 14.72 -13.69 -0.52
C HIS A 68 13.25 -13.88 -0.93
N GLU A 69 12.43 -12.83 -0.87
CA GLU A 69 11.04 -12.89 -1.29
C GLU A 69 10.90 -12.61 -2.79
N SER A 70 10.12 -13.46 -3.45
CA SER A 70 9.73 -13.21 -4.84
C SER A 70 8.61 -12.16 -4.89
N LEU A 71 8.67 -11.24 -5.85
CA LEU A 71 7.67 -10.23 -6.04
C LEU A 71 6.95 -10.42 -7.39
N VAL A 72 5.64 -10.20 -7.40
CA VAL A 72 4.84 -9.98 -8.62
C VAL A 72 4.34 -8.55 -8.59
N TYR A 73 4.87 -7.72 -9.47
CA TYR A 73 4.44 -6.33 -9.61
C TYR A 73 3.42 -6.18 -10.73
N PHE A 74 2.34 -5.45 -10.44
CA PHE A 74 1.32 -5.09 -11.43
C PHE A 74 1.16 -3.56 -11.47
N GLY A 75 1.60 -2.93 -12.56
CA GLY A 75 1.35 -1.51 -12.84
C GLY A 75 0.20 -1.38 -13.84
N ASP A 76 -0.89 -0.74 -13.43
CA ASP A 76 -2.08 -0.55 -14.28
C ASP A 76 -1.93 0.65 -15.21
N THR A 77 -0.91 0.60 -16.06
CA THR A 77 -0.58 1.68 -16.99
C THR A 77 -1.66 1.95 -18.04
N ALA A 78 -2.53 0.97 -18.30
CA ALA A 78 -3.65 1.13 -19.23
C ALA A 78 -4.75 2.08 -18.69
N HIS A 79 -4.84 2.24 -17.36
CA HIS A 79 -5.90 3.02 -16.73
C HIS A 79 -5.38 4.19 -15.90
N LEU A 80 -4.08 4.54 -16.00
CA LEU A 80 -3.55 5.72 -15.30
C LEU A 80 -4.12 7.02 -15.91
N PRO A 81 -4.08 8.15 -15.18
CA PRO A 81 -3.81 8.26 -13.76
C PRO A 81 -5.06 7.95 -12.91
N TYR A 82 -4.89 7.25 -11.78
CA TYR A 82 -6.02 6.96 -10.87
C TYR A 82 -6.55 8.21 -10.15
N GLY A 83 -5.72 9.23 -10.02
CA GLY A 83 -6.04 10.45 -9.28
C GLY A 83 -7.27 11.22 -9.79
N ASP A 84 -7.62 11.07 -11.06
CA ASP A 84 -8.74 11.73 -11.72
C ASP A 84 -9.92 10.79 -12.03
N LYS A 85 -9.81 9.51 -11.67
CA LYS A 85 -10.89 8.53 -11.92
C LYS A 85 -11.94 8.52 -10.80
N SER A 86 -13.11 8.02 -11.13
CA SER A 86 -14.18 7.82 -10.15
C SER A 86 -13.80 6.77 -9.10
N PRO A 87 -14.29 6.88 -7.86
CA PRO A 87 -14.06 5.86 -6.84
C PRO A 87 -14.48 4.46 -7.29
N ASP A 88 -15.57 4.32 -8.03
CA ASP A 88 -16.07 3.03 -8.49
C ASP A 88 -15.16 2.41 -9.54
N SER A 89 -14.60 3.20 -10.45
CA SER A 89 -13.61 2.73 -11.42
C SER A 89 -12.35 2.22 -10.70
N ILE A 90 -11.85 2.97 -9.70
CA ILE A 90 -10.65 2.59 -8.94
C ILE A 90 -10.90 1.29 -8.16
N LYS A 91 -12.05 1.15 -7.51
CA LYS A 91 -12.45 -0.09 -6.83
C LYS A 91 -12.51 -1.26 -7.79
N TYR A 92 -13.16 -1.07 -8.94
CA TYR A 92 -13.27 -2.11 -9.97
C TYR A 92 -11.89 -2.58 -10.45
N TYR A 93 -11.01 -1.67 -10.84
CA TYR A 93 -9.66 -2.03 -11.29
C TYR A 93 -8.86 -2.72 -10.18
N SER A 94 -8.92 -2.21 -8.96
CA SER A 94 -8.22 -2.79 -7.81
C SER A 94 -8.67 -4.22 -7.51
N ILE A 95 -9.98 -4.52 -7.60
CA ILE A 95 -10.50 -5.89 -7.47
C ILE A 95 -9.96 -6.79 -8.59
N ARG A 96 -9.95 -6.32 -9.84
CA ARG A 96 -9.44 -7.12 -10.96
C ARG A 96 -7.97 -7.45 -10.81
N ILE A 97 -7.18 -6.49 -10.34
CA ILE A 97 -5.76 -6.69 -10.06
C ILE A 97 -5.57 -7.66 -8.87
N ALA A 98 -6.33 -7.49 -7.79
CA ALA A 98 -6.28 -8.40 -6.66
C ALA A 98 -6.63 -9.84 -7.08
N GLN A 99 -7.65 -10.03 -7.92
CA GLN A 99 -8.01 -11.33 -8.48
C GLN A 99 -6.84 -11.95 -9.27
N PHE A 100 -6.18 -11.15 -10.12
CA PHE A 100 -5.00 -11.59 -10.88
C PHE A 100 -3.86 -12.02 -9.95
N LEU A 101 -3.53 -11.22 -8.94
CA LEU A 101 -2.46 -11.54 -7.97
C LEU A 101 -2.79 -12.81 -7.17
N MET A 102 -4.05 -13.01 -6.79
CA MET A 102 -4.49 -14.28 -6.16
C MET A 102 -4.33 -15.47 -7.10
N GLN A 103 -4.62 -15.32 -8.41
CA GLN A 103 -4.38 -16.36 -9.43
C GLN A 103 -2.89 -16.67 -9.63
N LYS A 104 -2.01 -15.70 -9.34
CA LYS A 104 -0.55 -15.90 -9.30
C LYS A 104 -0.06 -16.51 -7.99
N ASN A 105 -0.97 -16.99 -7.13
CA ASN A 105 -0.69 -17.57 -5.83
C ASN A 105 0.13 -16.63 -4.91
N CYS A 106 -0.08 -15.32 -5.01
CA CYS A 106 0.56 -14.39 -4.09
C CYS A 106 0.09 -14.66 -2.66
N LYS A 107 1.03 -14.73 -1.72
CA LYS A 107 0.76 -14.94 -0.28
C LYS A 107 0.28 -13.69 0.45
N MET A 108 0.43 -12.52 -0.17
CA MET A 108 0.08 -11.21 0.35
C MET A 108 -0.14 -10.25 -0.82
N ILE A 109 -0.98 -9.25 -0.62
CA ILE A 109 -1.17 -8.14 -1.58
C ILE A 109 -0.77 -6.83 -0.91
N VAL A 110 0.11 -6.07 -1.58
CA VAL A 110 0.52 -4.71 -1.20
C VAL A 110 -0.08 -3.73 -2.21
N ILE A 111 -0.92 -2.81 -1.73
CA ILE A 111 -1.46 -1.70 -2.53
C ILE A 111 -0.47 -0.55 -2.46
N ALA A 112 0.44 -0.45 -3.44
CA ALA A 112 1.50 0.55 -3.48
C ALA A 112 1.02 1.93 -3.96
N CYS A 113 -0.17 2.00 -4.57
CA CYS A 113 -0.81 3.22 -5.02
C CYS A 113 -1.49 3.96 -3.87
N ASN A 114 -1.11 5.22 -3.61
CA ASN A 114 -1.79 6.05 -2.59
C ASN A 114 -3.26 6.27 -2.91
N THR A 115 -3.60 6.52 -4.17
CA THR A 115 -5.00 6.72 -4.57
C THR A 115 -5.82 5.44 -4.42
N ALA A 116 -5.30 4.29 -4.83
CA ALA A 116 -5.99 3.00 -4.63
C ALA A 116 -6.09 2.65 -3.14
N SER A 117 -5.03 2.87 -2.36
CA SER A 117 -5.04 2.68 -0.90
C SER A 117 -6.11 3.53 -0.22
N SER A 118 -6.28 4.77 -0.68
CA SER A 118 -7.24 5.70 -0.07
C SER A 118 -8.71 5.40 -0.40
N ILE A 119 -8.97 4.72 -1.54
CA ILE A 119 -10.32 4.55 -2.09
C ILE A 119 -10.76 3.09 -2.08
N ALA A 120 -9.84 2.16 -2.38
CA ALA A 120 -10.17 0.77 -2.66
C ALA A 120 -9.65 -0.24 -1.61
N PHE A 121 -8.89 0.19 -0.59
CA PHE A 121 -8.28 -0.73 0.38
C PHE A 121 -9.30 -1.68 1.03
N GLU A 122 -10.37 -1.13 1.63
CA GLU A 122 -11.40 -1.96 2.28
C GLU A 122 -12.12 -2.86 1.26
N THR A 123 -12.41 -2.34 0.08
CA THR A 123 -13.05 -3.11 -0.99
C THR A 123 -12.18 -4.31 -1.44
N VAL A 124 -10.87 -4.12 -1.57
CA VAL A 124 -9.93 -5.21 -1.90
C VAL A 124 -9.84 -6.20 -0.76
N LYS A 125 -9.75 -5.72 0.47
CA LYS A 125 -9.69 -6.56 1.68
C LYS A 125 -10.93 -7.45 1.82
N ASP A 126 -12.12 -6.87 1.61
CA ASP A 126 -13.39 -7.59 1.62
C ASP A 126 -13.46 -8.63 0.49
N PHE A 127 -13.03 -8.26 -0.73
CA PHE A 127 -12.97 -9.17 -1.87
C PHE A 127 -12.05 -10.37 -1.62
N VAL A 128 -10.90 -10.13 -1.03
CA VAL A 128 -9.93 -11.18 -0.66
C VAL A 128 -10.50 -12.08 0.44
N GLY A 129 -11.37 -11.55 1.31
CA GLY A 129 -12.11 -12.32 2.32
C GLY A 129 -11.21 -13.02 3.34
N GLY A 130 -10.09 -12.40 3.72
CA GLY A 130 -9.16 -12.95 4.72
C GLY A 130 -8.33 -14.15 4.24
N LYS A 131 -8.37 -14.52 2.95
CA LYS A 131 -7.60 -15.64 2.39
C LYS A 131 -6.09 -15.37 2.43
N ILE A 132 -5.70 -14.13 2.19
CA ILE A 132 -4.33 -13.63 2.28
C ILE A 132 -4.33 -12.21 2.87
N PRO A 133 -3.24 -11.77 3.51
CA PRO A 133 -3.11 -10.40 3.99
C PRO A 133 -3.17 -9.36 2.86
N VAL A 134 -3.84 -8.24 3.12
CA VAL A 134 -3.82 -7.06 2.25
C VAL A 134 -3.30 -5.89 3.08
N VAL A 135 -2.29 -5.20 2.59
CA VAL A 135 -1.68 -4.02 3.22
C VAL A 135 -1.68 -2.83 2.29
N ASP A 136 -1.72 -1.62 2.85
CA ASP A 136 -1.71 -0.35 2.12
C ASP A 136 -0.45 0.47 2.47
N VAL A 137 -0.18 1.54 1.71
CA VAL A 137 0.95 2.44 1.97
C VAL A 137 0.58 3.64 2.85
N ILE A 138 -0.67 3.79 3.25
CA ILE A 138 -1.17 4.91 4.06
C ILE A 138 -0.98 4.61 5.55
N SER A 139 -1.40 3.43 5.98
CA SER A 139 -1.42 3.04 7.39
C SER A 139 -0.06 3.20 8.08
N PRO A 140 1.08 2.76 7.49
CA PRO A 140 2.39 2.94 8.12
C PRO A 140 2.79 4.41 8.27
N VAL A 141 2.49 5.24 7.27
CA VAL A 141 2.78 6.68 7.33
C VAL A 141 1.98 7.34 8.45
N VAL A 142 0.71 6.99 8.57
CA VAL A 142 -0.15 7.47 9.65
C VAL A 142 0.41 7.06 11.01
N GLU A 143 0.85 5.82 11.16
CA GLU A 143 1.44 5.31 12.40
C GLU A 143 2.70 6.09 12.79
N ILE A 144 3.66 6.25 11.88
CA ILE A 144 4.89 7.03 12.12
C ILE A 144 4.55 8.45 12.55
N VAL A 145 3.64 9.10 11.83
CA VAL A 145 3.23 10.48 12.10
C VAL A 145 2.57 10.60 13.47
N THR A 146 1.65 9.68 13.81
CA THR A 146 0.87 9.77 15.06
C THR A 146 1.71 9.49 16.29
N HIS A 147 2.69 8.58 16.21
CA HIS A 147 3.60 8.27 17.32
C HIS A 147 4.70 9.31 17.55
N ASN A 148 5.03 10.12 16.53
CA ASN A 148 6.06 11.14 16.68
C ASN A 148 5.54 12.35 17.48
N LYS A 149 5.97 12.48 18.74
CA LYS A 149 5.55 13.56 19.65
C LYS A 149 5.98 14.96 19.22
N ASN A 150 6.98 15.07 18.36
CA ASN A 150 7.51 16.37 17.90
C ASN A 150 6.71 16.93 16.71
N ILE A 151 5.84 16.14 16.09
CA ILE A 151 4.98 16.58 15.00
C ILE A 151 3.64 17.04 15.58
N HIS A 152 3.30 18.31 15.39
CA HIS A 152 2.02 18.89 15.82
C HIS A 152 1.10 19.19 14.64
N LYS A 153 1.67 19.52 13.48
CA LYS A 153 0.96 19.86 12.24
C LYS A 153 1.47 19.01 11.10
N VAL A 154 0.56 18.54 10.25
CA VAL A 154 0.85 17.67 9.12
C VAL A 154 0.25 18.25 7.86
N GLY A 155 1.08 18.47 6.84
CA GLY A 155 0.65 18.77 5.49
C GLY A 155 0.55 17.50 4.67
N VAL A 156 -0.59 17.27 4.03
CA VAL A 156 -0.81 16.15 3.10
C VAL A 156 -0.99 16.72 1.71
N ILE A 157 -0.09 16.37 0.80
CA ILE A 157 -0.22 16.66 -0.63
C ILE A 157 -0.46 15.36 -1.40
N GLY A 158 -1.22 15.41 -2.48
CA GLY A 158 -1.52 14.21 -3.27
C GLY A 158 -2.46 14.47 -4.43
N THR A 159 -2.86 13.39 -5.08
CA THR A 159 -3.85 13.45 -6.17
C THR A 159 -5.22 13.94 -5.65
N LYS A 160 -6.06 14.43 -6.56
CA LYS A 160 -7.45 14.82 -6.21
C LYS A 160 -8.20 13.68 -5.51
N GLY A 161 -8.06 12.44 -6.00
CA GLY A 161 -8.70 11.26 -5.41
C GLY A 161 -8.26 11.02 -3.98
N THR A 162 -6.95 11.03 -3.72
CA THR A 162 -6.37 10.86 -2.37
C THR A 162 -6.88 11.93 -1.40
N ILE A 163 -6.82 13.20 -1.80
CA ILE A 163 -7.23 14.31 -0.93
C ILE A 163 -8.75 14.31 -0.70
N LYS A 164 -9.55 14.08 -1.74
CA LYS A 164 -11.01 14.01 -1.62
C LYS A 164 -11.49 12.86 -0.71
N SER A 165 -10.75 11.76 -0.64
CA SER A 165 -11.07 10.64 0.27
C SER A 165 -10.97 11.02 1.74
N ASP A 166 -10.14 12.02 2.06
CA ASP A 166 -9.83 12.51 3.40
C ASP A 166 -9.25 11.44 4.35
N ILE A 167 -8.74 10.32 3.81
CA ILE A 167 -8.34 9.15 4.61
C ILE A 167 -7.17 9.45 5.54
N TYR A 168 -6.17 10.23 5.08
CA TYR A 168 -5.04 10.63 5.91
C TYR A 168 -5.49 11.45 7.11
N ALA A 169 -6.28 12.49 6.87
CA ALA A 169 -6.77 13.36 7.95
C ALA A 169 -7.67 12.59 8.92
N LYS A 170 -8.57 11.74 8.42
CA LYS A 170 -9.42 10.88 9.26
C LYS A 170 -8.60 9.95 10.14
N LYS A 171 -7.64 9.21 9.58
CA LYS A 171 -6.80 8.28 10.34
C LYS A 171 -5.89 9.01 11.35
N ILE A 172 -5.26 10.12 10.95
CA ILE A 172 -4.38 10.89 11.84
C ILE A 172 -5.17 11.49 13.00
N LYS A 173 -6.34 12.11 12.74
CA LYS A 173 -7.20 12.71 13.77
C LYS A 173 -7.81 11.67 14.69
N ALA A 174 -8.12 10.48 14.20
CA ALA A 174 -8.63 9.38 15.02
C ALA A 174 -7.58 8.85 16.01
N ALA A 175 -6.29 8.88 15.64
CA ALA A 175 -5.20 8.34 16.43
C ALA A 175 -4.41 9.42 17.22
N SER A 176 -4.63 10.71 16.95
CA SER A 176 -3.88 11.80 17.57
C SER A 176 -4.64 13.13 17.52
N LYS A 177 -4.15 14.12 18.31
CA LYS A 177 -4.67 15.50 18.29
C LYS A 177 -3.93 16.43 17.31
N LYS A 178 -3.25 15.88 16.30
CA LYS A 178 -2.47 16.65 15.35
C LYS A 178 -3.37 17.40 14.38
N GLU A 179 -2.94 18.62 14.02
CA GLU A 179 -3.59 19.37 12.95
C GLU A 179 -3.20 18.80 11.60
N VAL A 180 -4.17 18.68 10.70
CA VAL A 180 -3.93 18.16 9.33
C VAL A 180 -4.48 19.16 8.33
N ALA A 181 -3.60 19.63 7.44
CA ALA A 181 -3.94 20.41 6.26
C ALA A 181 -3.74 19.52 5.02
N SER A 182 -4.68 19.54 4.08
CA SER A 182 -4.63 18.72 2.88
C SER A 182 -4.76 19.58 1.64
N LEU A 183 -3.90 19.34 0.63
CA LEU A 183 -3.88 20.08 -0.62
C LEU A 183 -3.76 19.13 -1.80
N ALA A 184 -4.72 19.21 -2.74
CA ALA A 184 -4.61 18.48 -3.99
C ALA A 184 -3.57 19.13 -4.92
N THR A 185 -2.61 18.30 -5.38
CA THR A 185 -1.54 18.71 -6.29
C THR A 185 -1.58 17.87 -7.57
N PRO A 186 -2.61 18.06 -8.41
CA PRO A 186 -2.94 17.14 -9.52
C PRO A 186 -1.84 17.03 -10.57
N LEU A 187 -0.96 18.02 -10.72
CA LEU A 187 0.09 18.01 -11.73
C LEU A 187 1.36 17.27 -11.27
N LEU A 188 1.57 17.05 -9.96
CA LEU A 188 2.85 16.51 -9.49
C LEU A 188 3.08 15.05 -9.90
N ALA A 189 2.07 14.19 -9.80
CA ALA A 189 2.21 12.79 -10.20
C ALA A 189 2.41 12.65 -11.71
N PRO A 190 1.59 13.23 -12.59
CA PRO A 190 1.86 13.22 -14.03
C PRO A 190 3.23 13.78 -14.43
N MET A 191 3.67 14.86 -13.79
CA MET A 191 5.00 15.42 -14.07
C MET A 191 6.13 14.44 -13.76
N ILE A 192 6.00 13.67 -12.68
CA ILE A 192 6.99 12.65 -12.32
C ILE A 192 6.93 11.48 -13.31
N GLU A 193 5.75 11.02 -13.66
CA GLU A 193 5.52 9.90 -14.60
C GLU A 193 6.06 10.22 -15.99
N GLU A 194 5.92 11.48 -16.44
CA GLU A 194 6.42 11.96 -17.74
C GLU A 194 7.89 12.44 -17.68
N GLY A 195 8.57 12.29 -16.57
CA GLY A 195 9.96 12.70 -16.42
C GLY A 195 10.19 14.22 -16.33
N PHE A 196 9.12 15.01 -16.12
CA PHE A 196 9.19 16.47 -15.96
C PHE A 196 9.56 16.87 -14.53
N PHE A 197 10.76 16.51 -14.10
CA PHE A 197 11.28 16.90 -12.79
C PHE A 197 12.68 17.54 -12.93
N ASN A 198 13.14 18.24 -11.88
CA ASN A 198 14.43 18.94 -11.83
C ASN A 198 14.67 20.04 -12.88
N ASN A 199 13.62 20.70 -13.35
CA ASN A 199 13.72 21.82 -14.29
C ASN A 199 12.99 23.07 -13.74
N LYS A 200 13.10 24.20 -14.45
CA LYS A 200 12.47 25.46 -14.04
C LYS A 200 10.94 25.36 -14.00
N ILE A 201 10.34 24.60 -14.93
CA ILE A 201 8.89 24.42 -15.02
C ILE A 201 8.38 23.66 -13.79
N SER A 202 9.02 22.53 -13.45
CA SER A 202 8.61 21.74 -12.29
C SER A 202 8.70 22.53 -10.98
N ARG A 203 9.76 23.34 -10.82
CA ARG A 203 9.90 24.23 -9.66
C ARG A 203 8.80 25.28 -9.59
N SER A 204 8.44 25.90 -10.73
CA SER A 204 7.35 26.88 -10.79
C SER A 204 5.99 26.24 -10.46
N VAL A 205 5.73 25.03 -10.95
CA VAL A 205 4.51 24.30 -10.62
C VAL A 205 4.46 23.96 -9.13
N ILE A 206 5.55 23.46 -8.55
CA ILE A 206 5.62 23.19 -7.10
C ILE A 206 5.36 24.47 -6.29
N ALA A 207 6.05 25.57 -6.65
CA ALA A 207 5.89 26.85 -5.97
C ALA A 207 4.46 27.43 -6.09
N SER A 208 3.71 27.06 -7.13
CA SER A 208 2.30 27.50 -7.26
C SER A 208 1.33 26.77 -6.32
N TYR A 209 1.75 25.65 -5.76
CA TYR A 209 0.96 24.90 -4.78
C TYR A 209 1.31 25.23 -3.33
N LEU A 210 2.53 25.68 -3.06
CA LEU A 210 3.08 25.93 -1.72
C LEU A 210 3.22 27.41 -1.44
#